data_c91852fe40705d0d12178f838c8a56bc
#
_entry.id   c91852fe40705d0d12178f838c8a56bc
#
_cell.length_a   1.000
_cell.length_b   1.000
_cell.length_c   1.000
_cell.angle_alpha   90.00
_cell.angle_beta   90.00
_cell.angle_gamma   90.00
#
_symmetry.space_group_name_H-M   'P 1'
#
loop_
_entity.id
_entity.type
_entity.pdbx_description
1 polymer ?
#
loop_
_entity_poly.entity_id
_entity_poly.type
_entity_poly.pdbx_seq_one_letter_code
_entity_poly.pdbx_strand_id
1 'polypeptide(L)'
;MDATFKSTIPSCNLKKNYYNQSMKLNELPKTIPIFPLSNFIMFPGTTVPLNIFEPRYLQMVNDAMKKHRMIGMIQPKKTGVLKKPDLYEIGCIGKITSFNETEDGRILIILNGICRFKVNSEINSEKLYRECEVQYNYFSNDISKKSNEVNFSDLNIIMENMKKFFKKQGYIVNLKDLDKEDLSKTLNDLSMASPFSLEEKQILLECLDVNIRKEKMELILNNYIKDEFENKTLQ
;
A
#
# COMPACT_ATOMS: atom_id res chain seq x y z
N MET A 1 27.80 -7.44 -10.85
CA MET A 1 26.86 -7.64 -11.99
C MET A 1 25.66 -6.79 -11.70
N ASP A 2 25.63 -5.62 -12.38
CA ASP A 2 24.67 -4.56 -12.12
C ASP A 2 23.32 -4.89 -12.72
N ALA A 3 22.31 -5.06 -11.87
CA ALA A 3 20.93 -5.14 -12.27
C ALA A 3 20.31 -3.74 -12.17
N THR A 4 20.46 -2.94 -13.22
CA THR A 4 19.72 -1.69 -13.40
C THR A 4 18.24 -1.98 -13.59
N PHE A 5 17.47 -1.84 -12.52
CA PHE A 5 16.01 -1.90 -12.55
C PHE A 5 15.49 -0.58 -13.16
N LYS A 6 15.35 -0.54 -14.48
CA LYS A 6 14.57 0.50 -15.17
C LYS A 6 13.09 0.19 -14.95
N SER A 7 12.49 0.81 -13.93
CA SER A 7 11.03 0.79 -13.75
C SER A 7 10.39 1.74 -14.77
N THR A 8 10.15 1.24 -15.96
CA THR A 8 9.20 1.87 -16.88
C THR A 8 7.81 1.44 -16.42
N ILE A 9 7.11 2.32 -15.69
CA ILE A 9 5.69 2.13 -15.39
C ILE A 9 4.96 2.27 -16.73
N PRO A 10 4.31 1.22 -17.26
CA PRO A 10 3.50 1.37 -18.46
C PRO A 10 2.34 2.29 -18.14
N SER A 11 2.14 3.34 -18.92
CA SER A 11 0.95 4.18 -18.89
C SER A 11 -0.25 3.34 -19.31
N CYS A 12 -0.89 2.70 -18.35
CA CYS A 12 -2.08 1.92 -18.59
C CYS A 12 -3.30 2.86 -18.60
N ASN A 13 -3.66 3.31 -19.81
CA ASN A 13 -4.97 3.91 -20.12
C ASN A 13 -6.08 2.85 -20.00
N LEU A 14 -6.25 2.26 -18.83
CA LEU A 14 -7.40 1.43 -18.50
C LEU A 14 -8.53 2.33 -18.01
N LYS A 15 -9.57 2.35 -18.81
CA LYS A 15 -10.81 3.13 -18.69
C LYS A 15 -11.29 3.27 -17.26
N LYS A 16 -11.53 4.53 -16.85
CA LYS A 16 -12.09 5.06 -15.59
C LYS A 16 -13.45 4.46 -15.12
N ASN A 17 -13.93 3.33 -15.64
CA ASN A 17 -15.35 2.95 -15.54
C ASN A 17 -15.71 1.84 -14.53
N TYR A 18 -14.80 1.37 -13.66
CA TYR A 18 -15.13 0.28 -12.71
C TYR A 18 -15.29 0.69 -11.24
N TYR A 19 -15.15 1.98 -10.89
CA TYR A 19 -15.12 2.44 -9.49
C TYR A 19 -16.41 3.12 -8.97
N ASN A 20 -17.53 3.06 -9.71
CA ASN A 20 -18.76 3.78 -9.33
C ASN A 20 -19.75 3.02 -8.43
N GLN A 21 -19.43 1.84 -7.90
CA GLN A 21 -20.21 1.26 -6.81
C GLN A 21 -19.49 1.56 -5.49
N SER A 22 -20.08 2.44 -4.69
CA SER A 22 -19.66 2.71 -3.31
C SER A 22 -19.82 1.44 -2.48
N MET A 23 -18.73 0.67 -2.34
CA MET A 23 -18.69 -0.50 -1.47
C MET A 23 -18.94 -0.05 -0.03
N LYS A 24 -19.81 -0.76 0.70
CA LYS A 24 -20.10 -0.47 2.11
C LYS A 24 -19.22 -1.31 3.02
N LEU A 25 -18.93 -0.83 4.22
CA LEU A 25 -18.12 -1.57 5.21
C LEU A 25 -18.67 -2.97 5.52
N ASN A 26 -19.99 -3.13 5.55
CA ASN A 26 -20.65 -4.40 5.82
C ASN A 26 -20.57 -5.41 4.67
N GLU A 27 -20.10 -4.98 3.49
CA GLU A 27 -19.84 -5.85 2.34
C GLU A 27 -18.43 -6.45 2.37
N LEU A 28 -17.55 -5.92 3.24
CA LEU A 28 -16.20 -6.44 3.40
C LEU A 28 -16.20 -7.72 4.24
N PRO A 29 -15.45 -8.76 3.84
CA PRO A 29 -15.36 -10.01 4.58
C PRO A 29 -14.63 -9.82 5.91
N LYS A 30 -15.19 -10.39 6.99
CA LYS A 30 -14.58 -10.36 8.34
C LYS A 30 -13.39 -11.31 8.46
N THR A 31 -13.37 -12.36 7.67
CA THR A 31 -12.25 -13.31 7.57
C THR A 31 -11.62 -13.20 6.21
N ILE A 32 -10.33 -12.91 6.16
CA ILE A 32 -9.60 -12.68 4.92
C ILE A 32 -8.32 -13.50 4.84
N PRO A 33 -7.95 -13.98 3.63
CA PRO A 33 -6.62 -14.50 3.39
C PRO A 33 -5.60 -13.39 3.53
N ILE A 34 -4.47 -13.70 4.16
CA ILE A 34 -3.40 -12.73 4.45
C ILE A 34 -2.19 -13.04 3.58
N PHE A 35 -1.71 -12.00 2.91
CA PHE A 35 -0.47 -12.00 2.17
C PHE A 35 0.60 -11.18 2.91
N PRO A 36 1.45 -11.83 3.73
CA PRO A 36 2.58 -11.16 4.37
C PRO A 36 3.65 -10.83 3.32
N LEU A 37 3.88 -9.55 3.08
CA LEU A 37 4.89 -9.12 2.12
C LEU A 37 5.89 -8.19 2.81
N SER A 38 7.15 -8.66 2.93
CA SER A 38 8.18 -8.02 3.74
C SER A 38 8.84 -6.79 3.12
N ASN A 39 8.57 -6.51 1.85
CA ASN A 39 9.25 -5.46 1.09
C ASN A 39 8.28 -4.45 0.46
N PHE A 40 7.00 -4.53 0.81
CA PHE A 40 5.98 -3.70 0.19
C PHE A 40 4.78 -3.44 1.10
N ILE A 41 4.28 -2.22 1.09
CA ILE A 41 3.06 -1.81 1.81
C ILE A 41 2.07 -1.20 0.83
N MET A 42 0.84 -1.72 0.84
CA MET A 42 -0.26 -1.23 0.00
C MET A 42 -1.13 -0.23 0.78
N PHE A 43 -1.55 0.82 0.11
CA PHE A 43 -2.47 1.83 0.64
C PHE A 43 -3.83 1.77 -0.05
N PRO A 44 -4.92 2.27 0.57
CA PRO A 44 -6.22 2.39 -0.07
C PRO A 44 -6.16 3.25 -1.35
N GLY A 45 -6.91 2.85 -2.38
CA GLY A 45 -6.94 3.54 -3.67
C GLY A 45 -5.71 3.34 -4.55
N THR A 46 -4.68 2.61 -4.08
CA THR A 46 -3.49 2.29 -4.87
C THR A 46 -3.62 0.95 -5.58
N THR A 47 -2.83 0.77 -6.62
CA THR A 47 -2.85 -0.44 -7.45
C THR A 47 -1.49 -1.13 -7.45
N VAL A 48 -1.48 -2.44 -7.26
CA VAL A 48 -0.26 -3.24 -7.17
C VAL A 48 -0.32 -4.43 -8.13
N PRO A 49 0.61 -4.53 -9.11
CA PRO A 49 0.79 -5.74 -9.87
C PRO A 49 1.62 -6.74 -9.04
N LEU A 50 1.17 -7.98 -8.96
CA LEU A 50 1.83 -9.05 -8.22
C LEU A 50 2.03 -10.26 -9.13
N ASN A 51 3.22 -10.86 -9.05
CA ASN A 51 3.55 -12.13 -9.71
C ASN A 51 3.61 -13.22 -8.63
N ILE A 52 2.65 -14.11 -8.66
CA ILE A 52 2.44 -15.16 -7.65
C ILE A 52 2.99 -16.48 -8.17
N PHE A 53 3.93 -17.07 -7.45
CA PHE A 53 4.58 -18.33 -7.83
C PHE A 53 4.77 -19.31 -6.66
N GLU A 54 4.70 -18.83 -5.41
CA GLU A 54 4.81 -19.72 -4.25
C GLU A 54 3.52 -20.53 -4.09
N PRO A 55 3.59 -21.87 -3.85
CA PRO A 55 2.41 -22.75 -3.76
C PRO A 55 1.36 -22.27 -2.76
N ARG A 56 1.78 -21.74 -1.60
CA ARG A 56 0.86 -21.21 -0.58
C ARG A 56 0.07 -20.01 -1.10
N TYR A 57 0.68 -19.16 -1.92
CA TYR A 57 0.02 -17.97 -2.46
C TYR A 57 -0.76 -18.26 -3.73
N LEU A 58 -0.37 -19.27 -4.51
CA LEU A 58 -1.20 -19.80 -5.60
C LEU A 58 -2.53 -20.35 -5.05
N GLN A 59 -2.48 -21.14 -3.97
CA GLN A 59 -3.69 -21.60 -3.29
C GLN A 59 -4.53 -20.43 -2.77
N MET A 60 -3.90 -19.44 -2.12
CA MET A 60 -4.57 -18.26 -1.59
C MET A 60 -5.34 -17.49 -2.66
N VAL A 61 -4.69 -17.21 -3.80
CA VAL A 61 -5.31 -16.48 -4.91
C VAL A 61 -6.46 -17.28 -5.50
N ASN A 62 -6.28 -18.59 -5.76
CA ASN A 62 -7.33 -19.46 -6.29
C ASN A 62 -8.54 -19.52 -5.36
N ASP A 63 -8.34 -19.60 -4.04
CA ASP A 63 -9.42 -19.61 -3.06
C ASP A 63 -10.10 -18.23 -2.96
N ALA A 64 -9.34 -17.15 -3.04
CA ALA A 64 -9.89 -15.79 -3.05
C ALA A 64 -10.76 -15.56 -4.29
N MET A 65 -10.34 -16.05 -5.47
CA MET A 65 -11.11 -15.93 -6.72
C MET A 65 -12.47 -16.64 -6.67
N LYS A 66 -12.59 -17.73 -5.91
CA LYS A 66 -13.85 -18.45 -5.71
C LYS A 66 -14.82 -17.76 -4.74
N LYS A 67 -14.34 -16.74 -3.98
CA LYS A 67 -15.11 -16.02 -2.94
C LYS A 67 -15.28 -14.54 -3.29
N HIS A 68 -14.66 -13.68 -2.48
CA HIS A 68 -14.82 -12.22 -2.60
C HIS A 68 -13.80 -11.56 -3.53
N ARG A 69 -12.82 -12.30 -4.03
CA ARG A 69 -11.65 -11.80 -4.80
C ARG A 69 -10.85 -10.77 -4.00
N MET A 70 -10.77 -10.94 -2.70
CA MET A 70 -10.10 -10.01 -1.79
C MET A 70 -8.98 -10.71 -1.03
N ILE A 71 -7.86 -9.97 -0.85
CA ILE A 71 -6.68 -10.42 -0.12
C ILE A 71 -6.21 -9.27 0.76
N GLY A 72 -5.86 -9.56 2.02
CA GLY A 72 -5.27 -8.61 2.93
C GLY A 72 -3.75 -8.59 2.80
N MET A 73 -3.19 -7.46 2.37
CA MET A 73 -1.73 -7.25 2.42
C MET A 73 -1.35 -6.70 3.78
N ILE A 74 -0.32 -7.27 4.38
CA ILE A 74 0.19 -6.87 5.69
C ILE A 74 1.69 -7.07 5.77
N GLN A 75 2.36 -6.24 6.55
CA GLN A 75 3.79 -6.36 6.76
C GLN A 75 4.09 -7.33 7.91
N PRO A 76 5.03 -8.26 7.76
CA PRO A 76 5.56 -9.03 8.87
C PRO A 76 6.50 -8.17 9.72
N LYS A 77 6.45 -8.33 11.05
CA LYS A 77 7.45 -7.75 11.95
C LYS A 77 8.79 -8.45 11.73
N LYS A 78 9.87 -7.69 11.71
CA LYS A 78 11.22 -8.25 11.62
C LYS A 78 11.62 -8.87 12.96
N THR A 79 11.21 -10.10 13.19
CA THR A 79 11.58 -10.85 14.39
C THR A 79 12.42 -12.08 13.99
N GLY A 80 13.74 -11.88 13.76
CA GLY A 80 14.68 -12.98 13.57
C GLY A 80 14.34 -14.00 12.45
N VAL A 81 14.92 -15.20 12.54
CA VAL A 81 14.77 -16.29 11.55
C VAL A 81 13.52 -17.16 11.85
N LEU A 82 12.40 -16.58 12.21
CA LEU A 82 11.19 -17.35 12.48
C LEU A 82 10.53 -17.79 11.17
N LYS A 83 10.19 -19.08 11.07
CA LYS A 83 9.41 -19.63 9.92
C LYS A 83 8.06 -18.94 9.74
N LYS A 84 7.49 -18.38 10.81
CA LYS A 84 6.22 -17.66 10.84
C LYS A 84 6.40 -16.37 11.65
N PRO A 85 6.82 -15.27 11.02
CA PRO A 85 6.98 -14.00 11.72
C PRO A 85 5.64 -13.44 12.19
N ASP A 86 5.66 -12.70 13.30
CA ASP A 86 4.52 -11.92 13.74
C ASP A 86 4.15 -10.88 12.69
N LEU A 87 2.87 -10.51 12.64
CA LEU A 87 2.37 -9.49 11.73
C LEU A 87 2.23 -8.15 12.46
N TYR A 88 2.33 -7.06 11.70
CA TYR A 88 1.78 -5.79 12.17
C TYR A 88 0.26 -5.95 12.36
N GLU A 89 -0.34 -5.05 13.13
CA GLU A 89 -1.79 -5.14 13.38
C GLU A 89 -2.60 -4.52 12.23
N ILE A 90 -2.03 -3.55 11.53
CA ILE A 90 -2.72 -2.81 10.47
C ILE A 90 -2.18 -3.23 9.11
N GLY A 91 -3.10 -3.59 8.23
CA GLY A 91 -2.84 -3.87 6.83
C GLY A 91 -3.88 -3.19 5.92
N CYS A 92 -3.84 -3.52 4.64
CA CYS A 92 -4.79 -3.02 3.65
C CYS A 92 -5.41 -4.18 2.87
N ILE A 93 -6.74 -4.25 2.81
CA ILE A 93 -7.44 -5.21 1.97
C ILE A 93 -7.50 -4.69 0.53
N GLY A 94 -7.18 -5.55 -0.42
CA GLY A 94 -7.26 -5.27 -1.84
C GLY A 94 -8.17 -6.24 -2.57
N LYS A 95 -8.78 -5.77 -3.67
CA LYS A 95 -9.58 -6.57 -4.58
C LYS A 95 -8.77 -6.94 -5.81
N ILE A 96 -8.79 -8.20 -6.20
CA ILE A 96 -8.21 -8.70 -7.44
C ILE A 96 -9.08 -8.21 -8.60
N THR A 97 -8.53 -7.33 -9.43
CA THR A 97 -9.20 -6.73 -10.60
C THR A 97 -8.73 -7.30 -11.92
N SER A 98 -7.56 -7.93 -11.93
CA SER A 98 -7.04 -8.68 -13.06
C SER A 98 -6.42 -9.98 -12.57
N PHE A 99 -6.63 -11.05 -13.33
CA PHE A 99 -6.09 -12.38 -13.07
C PHE A 99 -5.67 -12.98 -14.41
N ASN A 100 -4.42 -13.40 -14.50
CA ASN A 100 -3.89 -14.07 -15.68
C ASN A 100 -2.93 -15.19 -15.24
N GLU A 101 -3.20 -16.40 -15.67
CA GLU A 101 -2.34 -17.56 -15.44
C GLU A 101 -1.35 -17.67 -16.62
N THR A 102 -0.07 -17.84 -16.29
CA THR A 102 1.00 -17.99 -17.27
C THR A 102 1.29 -19.46 -17.54
N GLU A 103 1.89 -19.78 -18.71
CA GLU A 103 2.19 -21.15 -19.14
C GLU A 103 3.11 -21.91 -18.16
N ASP A 104 3.91 -21.18 -17.39
CA ASP A 104 4.81 -21.73 -16.37
C ASP A 104 4.14 -21.92 -14.99
N GLY A 105 2.82 -21.76 -14.91
CA GLY A 105 2.02 -21.97 -13.70
C GLY A 105 2.07 -20.84 -12.67
N ARG A 106 2.62 -19.68 -13.02
CA ARG A 106 2.53 -18.48 -12.19
C ARG A 106 1.18 -17.78 -12.42
N ILE A 107 0.79 -16.94 -11.49
CA ILE A 107 -0.40 -16.12 -11.60
C ILE A 107 -0.02 -14.64 -11.51
N LEU A 108 -0.35 -13.88 -12.54
CA LEU A 108 -0.23 -12.42 -12.54
C LEU A 108 -1.56 -11.83 -12.11
N ILE A 109 -1.57 -11.06 -11.02
CA ILE A 109 -2.76 -10.35 -10.56
C ILE A 109 -2.52 -8.86 -10.48
N ILE A 110 -3.60 -8.08 -10.60
CA ILE A 110 -3.64 -6.67 -10.21
C ILE A 110 -4.51 -6.58 -8.98
N LEU A 111 -3.95 -6.09 -7.89
CA LEU A 111 -4.63 -5.89 -6.61
C LEU A 111 -4.86 -4.40 -6.40
N ASN A 112 -6.13 -4.01 -6.19
CA ASN A 112 -6.50 -2.63 -5.90
C ASN A 112 -6.85 -2.48 -4.42
N GLY A 113 -6.15 -1.63 -3.71
CA GLY A 113 -6.38 -1.32 -2.30
C GLY A 113 -7.75 -0.70 -2.09
N ILE A 114 -8.51 -1.22 -1.12
CA ILE A 114 -9.87 -0.76 -0.82
C ILE A 114 -9.89 0.00 0.50
N CYS A 115 -9.48 -0.67 1.57
CA CYS A 115 -9.62 -0.18 2.94
C CYS A 115 -8.54 -0.77 3.83
N ARG A 116 -8.12 -0.02 4.83
CA ARG A 116 -7.28 -0.55 5.90
C ARG A 116 -8.09 -1.43 6.82
N PHE A 117 -7.44 -2.41 7.42
CA PHE A 117 -8.03 -3.27 8.43
C PHE A 117 -7.12 -3.38 9.65
N LYS A 118 -7.72 -3.69 10.79
CA LYS A 118 -7.00 -4.11 11.98
C LYS A 118 -7.23 -5.62 12.19
N VAL A 119 -6.14 -6.34 12.45
CA VAL A 119 -6.19 -7.76 12.80
C VAL A 119 -6.73 -7.92 14.21
N ASN A 120 -7.75 -8.76 14.37
CA ASN A 120 -8.27 -9.18 15.68
C ASN A 120 -7.55 -10.44 16.15
N SER A 121 -7.51 -11.46 15.29
CA SER A 121 -6.87 -12.74 15.59
C SER A 121 -6.45 -13.46 14.32
N GLU A 122 -5.44 -14.30 14.41
CA GLU A 122 -5.09 -15.24 13.36
C GLU A 122 -5.90 -16.54 13.52
N ILE A 123 -6.42 -17.04 12.41
CA ILE A 123 -7.21 -18.27 12.39
C ILE A 123 -6.27 -19.46 12.16
N ASN A 124 -6.36 -20.46 13.01
CA ASN A 124 -5.64 -21.71 12.76
C ASN A 124 -6.42 -22.54 11.74
N SER A 125 -5.84 -22.76 10.57
CA SER A 125 -6.45 -23.51 9.47
C SER A 125 -5.43 -24.46 8.84
N GLU A 126 -5.91 -25.50 8.14
CA GLU A 126 -5.06 -26.45 7.41
C GLU A 126 -4.55 -25.91 6.07
N LYS A 127 -4.88 -24.64 5.73
CA LYS A 127 -4.47 -24.01 4.50
C LYS A 127 -2.97 -23.69 4.51
N LEU A 128 -2.36 -23.69 3.34
CA LEU A 128 -0.94 -23.33 3.20
C LEU A 128 -0.65 -21.86 3.48
N TYR A 129 -1.68 -21.00 3.46
CA TYR A 129 -1.60 -19.56 3.69
C TYR A 129 -2.31 -19.16 4.99
N ARG A 130 -2.00 -17.97 5.48
CA ARG A 130 -2.56 -17.42 6.72
C ARG A 130 -3.93 -16.80 6.48
N GLU A 131 -4.85 -16.94 7.43
CA GLU A 131 -6.13 -16.23 7.47
C GLU A 131 -6.26 -15.49 8.79
N CYS A 132 -6.85 -14.30 8.75
CA CYS A 132 -7.12 -13.52 9.95
C CYS A 132 -8.58 -13.08 10.00
N GLU A 133 -9.10 -13.02 11.22
CA GLU A 133 -10.29 -12.23 11.53
C GLU A 133 -9.88 -10.77 11.68
N VAL A 134 -10.61 -9.88 11.00
CA VAL A 134 -10.26 -8.47 10.88
C VAL A 134 -11.46 -7.56 11.10
N GLN A 135 -11.17 -6.29 11.41
CA GLN A 135 -12.19 -5.24 11.55
C GLN A 135 -11.76 -3.98 10.78
N TYR A 136 -12.75 -3.23 10.29
CA TYR A 136 -12.56 -2.05 9.43
C TYR A 136 -13.04 -0.75 10.07
N ASN A 137 -13.68 -0.80 11.23
CA ASN A 137 -14.37 0.34 11.85
C ASN A 137 -13.45 1.54 12.09
N TYR A 138 -12.19 1.30 12.42
CA TYR A 138 -11.18 2.35 12.62
C TYR A 138 -10.87 3.15 11.36
N PHE A 139 -11.15 2.59 10.18
CA PHE A 139 -10.77 3.13 8.87
C PHE A 139 -11.97 3.31 7.95
N SER A 140 -13.14 3.58 8.52
CA SER A 140 -14.40 3.78 7.77
C SER A 140 -14.29 4.91 6.73
N ASN A 141 -13.43 5.89 6.98
CA ASN A 141 -13.17 7.01 6.06
C ASN A 141 -12.49 6.58 4.76
N ASP A 142 -11.82 5.42 4.72
CA ASP A 142 -11.20 4.91 3.49
C ASP A 142 -12.25 4.56 2.41
N ILE A 143 -13.47 4.22 2.82
CA ILE A 143 -14.58 3.87 1.93
C ILE A 143 -15.56 5.03 1.75
N SER A 144 -15.80 5.81 2.82
CA SER A 144 -16.66 6.97 2.73
C SER A 144 -15.94 8.09 1.97
N LYS A 145 -16.42 8.43 0.78
CA LYS A 145 -15.96 9.58 -0.02
C LYS A 145 -16.30 10.93 0.66
N LYS A 146 -16.15 11.06 1.96
CA LYS A 146 -16.20 12.36 2.60
C LYS A 146 -14.93 13.09 2.20
N SER A 147 -15.05 14.04 1.28
CA SER A 147 -13.99 15.00 0.97
C SER A 147 -13.63 15.70 2.28
N ASN A 148 -12.51 15.29 2.89
CA ASN A 148 -11.91 16.12 3.90
C ASN A 148 -11.42 17.37 3.16
N GLU A 149 -11.95 18.53 3.52
CA GLU A 149 -11.48 19.82 3.02
C GLU A 149 -10.03 20.01 3.48
N VAL A 150 -9.10 19.63 2.63
CA VAL A 150 -7.68 19.88 2.87
C VAL A 150 -7.24 20.99 1.94
N ASN A 151 -6.52 21.95 2.49
CA ASN A 151 -6.02 23.09 1.75
C ASN A 151 -5.01 22.65 0.66
N PHE A 152 -5.30 22.99 -0.59
CA PHE A 152 -4.41 22.73 -1.74
C PHE A 152 -3.01 23.34 -1.57
N SER A 153 -2.86 24.41 -0.77
CA SER A 153 -1.56 25.02 -0.47
C SER A 153 -0.60 24.04 0.21
N ASP A 154 -1.10 23.24 1.13
CA ASP A 154 -0.30 22.28 1.90
C ASP A 154 0.21 21.14 1.01
N LEU A 155 -0.61 20.70 0.05
CA LEU A 155 -0.22 19.66 -0.90
C LEU A 155 0.97 20.11 -1.78
N ASN A 156 1.00 21.37 -2.20
CA ASN A 156 2.09 21.90 -3.02
C ASN A 156 3.43 21.85 -2.27
N ILE A 157 3.45 22.16 -0.98
CA ILE A 157 4.66 22.09 -0.14
C ILE A 157 5.15 20.64 -0.04
N ILE A 158 4.25 19.70 0.22
CA ILE A 158 4.59 18.27 0.26
C ILE A 158 5.15 17.81 -1.09
N MET A 159 4.51 18.20 -2.19
CA MET A 159 4.94 17.84 -3.55
C MET A 159 6.33 18.38 -3.89
N GLU A 160 6.63 19.62 -3.48
CA GLU A 160 7.97 20.19 -3.69
C GLU A 160 9.04 19.49 -2.84
N ASN A 161 8.75 19.24 -1.57
CA ASN A 161 9.65 18.51 -0.68
C ASN A 161 9.86 17.07 -1.16
N MET A 162 8.81 16.43 -1.65
CA MET A 162 8.89 15.11 -2.24
C MET A 162 9.77 15.07 -3.49
N LYS A 163 9.64 16.06 -4.39
CA LYS A 163 10.55 16.18 -5.57
C LYS A 163 12.01 16.31 -5.15
N LYS A 164 12.30 17.15 -4.14
CA LYS A 164 13.67 17.31 -3.60
C LYS A 164 14.17 15.98 -3.04
N PHE A 165 13.35 15.29 -2.26
CA PHE A 165 13.67 13.99 -1.67
C PHE A 165 13.96 12.93 -2.74
N PHE A 166 13.07 12.75 -3.73
CA PHE A 166 13.30 11.82 -4.83
C PHE A 166 14.59 12.10 -5.59
N LYS A 167 14.83 13.39 -5.92
CA LYS A 167 16.05 13.81 -6.60
C LYS A 167 17.30 13.46 -5.80
N LYS A 168 17.26 13.66 -4.47
CA LYS A 168 18.35 13.30 -3.55
C LYS A 168 18.64 11.80 -3.58
N GLN A 169 17.60 10.97 -3.63
CA GLN A 169 17.72 9.52 -3.70
C GLN A 169 18.06 8.99 -5.11
N GLY A 170 18.34 9.89 -6.07
CA GLY A 170 18.70 9.52 -7.44
C GLY A 170 17.53 9.14 -8.34
N TYR A 171 16.28 9.37 -7.90
CA TYR A 171 15.10 9.09 -8.69
C TYR A 171 14.62 10.30 -9.48
N ILE A 172 14.27 10.09 -10.74
CA ILE A 172 13.56 11.08 -11.57
C ILE A 172 12.08 10.67 -11.58
N VAL A 173 11.24 11.45 -10.90
CA VAL A 173 9.81 11.15 -10.78
C VAL A 173 8.98 12.25 -11.45
N ASN A 174 8.07 11.82 -12.31
CA ASN A 174 7.05 12.70 -12.87
C ASN A 174 5.82 12.71 -11.97
N LEU A 175 5.70 13.70 -11.11
CA LEU A 175 4.56 13.85 -10.19
C LEU A 175 3.34 14.54 -10.85
N LYS A 176 3.36 14.75 -12.18
CA LYS A 176 2.27 15.45 -12.90
C LYS A 176 0.99 14.61 -13.00
N ASP A 177 1.15 13.29 -12.95
CA ASP A 177 0.05 12.34 -13.14
C ASP A 177 -0.70 12.02 -11.83
N LEU A 178 -0.28 12.63 -10.70
CA LEU A 178 -0.98 12.49 -9.43
C LEU A 178 -2.30 13.25 -9.47
N ASP A 179 -3.35 12.58 -9.00
CA ASP A 179 -4.69 13.17 -8.91
C ASP A 179 -4.70 14.25 -7.82
N LYS A 180 -4.70 15.51 -8.24
CA LYS A 180 -4.67 16.66 -7.32
C LYS A 180 -6.04 16.96 -6.70
N GLU A 181 -7.10 16.32 -7.21
CA GLU A 181 -8.47 16.54 -6.73
C GLU A 181 -8.79 15.69 -5.50
N ASP A 182 -8.11 14.52 -5.34
CA ASP A 182 -8.25 13.64 -4.17
C ASP A 182 -6.95 13.60 -3.36
N LEU A 183 -6.90 14.42 -2.30
CA LEU A 183 -5.74 14.50 -1.43
C LEU A 183 -5.44 13.17 -0.73
N SER A 184 -6.46 12.43 -0.30
CA SER A 184 -6.26 11.14 0.38
C SER A 184 -5.58 10.15 -0.56
N LYS A 185 -6.06 10.10 -1.81
CA LYS A 185 -5.45 9.27 -2.85
C LYS A 185 -4.03 9.72 -3.18
N THR A 186 -3.80 11.02 -3.35
CA THR A 186 -2.47 11.58 -3.61
C THR A 186 -1.48 11.22 -2.50
N LEU A 187 -1.87 11.38 -1.22
CA LEU A 187 -1.02 11.02 -0.09
C LEU A 187 -0.76 9.51 -0.02
N ASN A 188 -1.74 8.67 -0.38
CA ASN A 188 -1.56 7.23 -0.45
C ASN A 188 -0.58 6.83 -1.56
N ASP A 189 -0.74 7.40 -2.76
CA ASP A 189 0.18 7.18 -3.89
C ASP A 189 1.59 7.62 -3.55
N LEU A 190 1.76 8.80 -2.94
CA LEU A 190 3.06 9.31 -2.47
C LEU A 190 3.67 8.42 -1.38
N SER A 191 2.87 7.99 -0.39
CA SER A 191 3.33 7.09 0.68
C SER A 191 3.84 5.77 0.11
N MET A 192 3.13 5.22 -0.86
CA MET A 192 3.49 3.96 -1.49
C MET A 192 4.75 4.10 -2.36
N ALA A 193 4.81 5.12 -3.22
CA ALA A 193 5.88 5.31 -4.20
C ALA A 193 7.18 5.84 -3.60
N SER A 194 7.13 6.50 -2.44
CA SER A 194 8.31 7.10 -1.82
C SER A 194 9.36 6.07 -1.43
N PRO A 195 10.65 6.42 -1.51
CA PRO A 195 11.74 5.59 -1.00
C PRO A 195 11.91 5.70 0.52
N PHE A 196 10.81 5.83 1.25
CA PHE A 196 10.77 5.73 2.71
C PHE A 196 11.07 4.30 3.17
N SER A 197 11.57 4.16 4.39
CA SER A 197 11.71 2.85 5.02
C SER A 197 10.36 2.16 5.18
N LEU A 198 10.36 0.84 5.36
CA LEU A 198 9.09 0.11 5.54
C LEU A 198 8.42 0.48 6.86
N GLU A 199 9.21 0.78 7.87
CA GLU A 199 8.75 1.26 9.16
C GLU A 199 8.04 2.62 9.02
N GLU A 200 8.62 3.56 8.28
CA GLU A 200 8.00 4.87 7.99
C GLU A 200 6.71 4.72 7.19
N LYS A 201 6.70 3.85 6.18
CA LYS A 201 5.48 3.53 5.42
C LYS A 201 4.41 2.89 6.30
N GLN A 202 4.80 2.04 7.25
CA GLN A 202 3.86 1.45 8.21
C GLN A 202 3.26 2.52 9.14
N ILE A 203 4.07 3.46 9.63
CA ILE A 203 3.59 4.61 10.41
C ILE A 203 2.55 5.41 9.60
N LEU A 204 2.81 5.65 8.31
CA LEU A 204 1.86 6.36 7.44
C LEU A 204 0.57 5.55 7.21
N LEU A 205 0.66 4.22 7.09
CA LEU A 205 -0.50 3.36 6.94
C LEU A 205 -1.38 3.36 8.21
N GLU A 206 -0.77 3.41 9.39
CA GLU A 206 -1.46 3.37 10.69
C GLU A 206 -2.14 4.69 11.08
N CYS A 207 -1.85 5.82 10.39
CA CYS A 207 -2.51 7.09 10.65
C CYS A 207 -4.03 6.98 10.49
N LEU A 208 -4.80 7.36 11.50
CA LEU A 208 -6.25 7.19 11.50
C LEU A 208 -6.93 7.98 10.38
N ASP A 209 -6.47 9.20 10.13
CA ASP A 209 -7.04 10.08 9.09
C ASP A 209 -5.95 10.68 8.18
N VAL A 210 -6.41 11.37 7.13
CA VAL A 210 -5.56 11.94 6.09
C VAL A 210 -4.71 13.11 6.62
N ASN A 211 -5.20 13.90 7.58
CA ASN A 211 -4.46 15.05 8.11
C ASN A 211 -3.28 14.58 8.97
N ILE A 212 -3.51 13.59 9.85
CA ILE A 212 -2.45 12.97 10.65
C ILE A 212 -1.40 12.34 9.71
N ARG A 213 -1.82 11.70 8.62
CA ARG A 213 -0.90 11.13 7.63
C ARG A 213 -0.08 12.21 6.94
N LYS A 214 -0.71 13.33 6.58
CA LYS A 214 -0.03 14.50 6.00
C LYS A 214 1.06 15.02 6.93
N GLU A 215 0.72 15.30 8.19
CA GLU A 215 1.67 15.79 9.20
C GLU A 215 2.83 14.82 9.42
N LYS A 216 2.56 13.52 9.50
CA LYS A 216 3.61 12.50 9.63
C LYS A 216 4.51 12.43 8.41
N MET A 217 3.94 12.55 7.20
CA MET A 217 4.72 12.59 5.95
C MET A 217 5.63 13.83 5.92
N GLU A 218 5.15 15.00 6.32
CA GLU A 218 5.95 16.22 6.42
C GLU A 218 7.12 16.07 7.40
N LEU A 219 6.86 15.45 8.57
CA LEU A 219 7.92 15.18 9.56
C LEU A 219 8.99 14.25 9.00
N ILE A 220 8.60 13.16 8.33
CA ILE A 220 9.53 12.22 7.70
C ILE A 220 10.37 12.94 6.64
N LEU A 221 9.73 13.70 5.75
CA LEU A 221 10.42 14.46 4.69
C LEU A 221 11.40 15.49 5.27
N ASN A 222 11.01 16.20 6.32
CA ASN A 222 11.85 17.19 6.96
C ASN A 222 13.11 16.57 7.59
N ASN A 223 13.01 15.37 8.14
CA ASN A 223 14.17 14.65 8.67
C ASN A 223 15.18 14.35 7.53
N TYR A 224 14.70 13.79 6.40
CA TYR A 224 15.55 13.53 5.24
C TYR A 224 16.19 14.79 4.63
N ILE A 225 15.51 15.94 4.73
CA ILE A 225 16.02 17.21 4.21
C ILE A 225 17.04 17.84 5.19
N LYS A 226 16.79 17.78 6.51
CA LYS A 226 17.69 18.35 7.54
C LYS A 226 19.02 17.65 7.65
N ASP A 227 19.07 16.34 7.52
CA ASP A 227 20.32 15.56 7.52
C ASP A 227 21.35 16.06 6.48
N GLU A 228 20.93 16.88 5.51
CA GLU A 228 21.84 17.54 4.57
C GLU A 228 22.65 18.69 5.19
N PHE A 229 22.07 19.42 6.13
CA PHE A 229 22.75 20.60 6.68
C PHE A 229 23.83 20.18 7.68
N GLU A 230 23.64 19.10 8.41
CA GLU A 230 24.64 18.61 9.37
C GLU A 230 25.84 17.94 8.69
N ASN A 231 25.62 17.20 7.61
CA ASN A 231 26.71 16.53 6.86
C ASN A 231 27.55 17.47 5.99
N LYS A 232 27.08 18.69 5.65
CA LYS A 232 27.87 19.69 4.88
C LYS A 232 28.69 20.59 5.79
N THR A 233 28.44 20.61 7.09
CA THR A 233 29.18 21.46 8.04
C THR A 233 30.42 20.77 8.62
N LEU A 234 30.64 19.49 8.30
CA LEU A 234 31.75 18.66 8.77
C LEU A 234 32.77 18.31 7.68
N GLN A 235 32.80 19.06 6.54
CA GLN A 235 33.84 18.96 5.51
C GLN A 235 34.62 20.25 5.44
#